data_1231a40d7f61709022e1ebe1864068bd
#
_entry.id   1231a40d7f61709022e1ebe1864068bd
#
_cell.length_a   1.000
_cell.length_b   1.000
_cell.length_c   1.000
_cell.angle_alpha   90.00
_cell.angle_beta   90.00
_cell.angle_gamma   90.00
#
_symmetry.space_group_name_H-M   'P 1'
#
loop_
_entity.id
_entity.type
_entity.pdbx_description
1 polymer ?
#
loop_
_entity_poly.entity_id
_entity_poly.type
_entity_poly.pdbx_seq_one_letter_code
_entity_poly.pdbx_strand_id
1 'polypeptide(L)'
;PVPEGAIVGGEAIITGQFTVEEARQLAILLQSGSLPVPLKVVEIRNVGPTLGQESIDRSLRAGVAGIVLVLLFMLFYYRLPGGVADVALAVYVLLLFALIIGLGATLTLPGVAGLILSAGMAVDANVIIFERVKEELRSGKRLRASIDAGWKRAFVAIFDSNLTTLIAAGVLFYFGTGPVRGFAVTLSLGILVSMFTAIVVTRTLLSAIVDRNPDRYVRYFGVKEAA
;
A
#
# COMPACT_ATOMS: atom_id res chain seq x y z
N PRO A 1 -50.72 13.16 9.90
CA PRO A 1 -51.57 13.06 11.09
C PRO A 1 -51.22 11.76 11.83
N VAL A 2 -50.85 11.90 13.10
CA VAL A 2 -50.66 10.77 14.00
C VAL A 2 -52.06 10.24 14.33
N PRO A 3 -52.35 8.94 14.16
CA PRO A 3 -53.67 8.44 14.53
C PRO A 3 -53.85 8.58 16.03
N GLU A 4 -54.91 9.34 16.41
CA GLU A 4 -55.32 9.48 17.81
C GLU A 4 -56.10 8.22 18.24
N GLY A 5 -55.38 7.09 18.41
CA GLY A 5 -55.99 5.87 18.93
C GLY A 5 -55.32 4.58 18.43
N ALA A 6 -55.65 3.47 19.06
CA ALA A 6 -55.20 2.16 18.66
C ALA A 6 -55.75 1.75 17.29
N ILE A 7 -54.94 1.18 16.42
CA ILE A 7 -55.37 0.68 15.09
C ILE A 7 -56.16 -0.62 15.29
N VAL A 8 -57.49 -0.51 15.31
CA VAL A 8 -58.40 -1.61 15.69
C VAL A 8 -58.60 -2.66 14.56
N GLY A 9 -57.94 -2.54 13.44
CA GLY A 9 -58.07 -3.50 12.32
C GLY A 9 -56.74 -4.12 11.87
N GLY A 10 -55.64 -3.70 12.44
CA GLY A 10 -54.32 -4.17 11.99
C GLY A 10 -53.89 -3.59 10.65
N GLU A 11 -54.68 -2.74 10.01
CA GLU A 11 -54.37 -2.08 8.74
C GLU A 11 -54.36 -0.57 8.92
N ALA A 12 -53.32 0.08 8.40
CA ALA A 12 -53.20 1.55 8.38
C ALA A 12 -52.77 2.03 6.99
N ILE A 13 -53.30 3.13 6.54
CA ILE A 13 -52.94 3.76 5.26
C ILE A 13 -52.20 5.06 5.57
N ILE A 14 -51.01 5.22 5.04
CA ILE A 14 -50.23 6.45 5.12
C ILE A 14 -50.45 7.22 3.83
N THR A 15 -51.09 8.38 3.92
CA THR A 15 -51.33 9.25 2.77
C THR A 15 -50.53 10.54 2.89
N GLY A 16 -49.96 11.01 1.76
CA GLY A 16 -49.16 12.24 1.69
C GLY A 16 -48.72 12.52 0.26
N GLN A 17 -48.03 13.64 0.07
CA GLN A 17 -47.43 13.99 -1.20
C GLN A 17 -46.05 13.32 -1.26
N PHE A 18 -46.00 12.02 -1.56
CA PHE A 18 -44.77 11.26 -1.72
C PHE A 18 -44.45 11.06 -3.20
N THR A 19 -43.19 11.19 -3.55
CA THR A 19 -42.71 10.66 -4.82
C THR A 19 -42.69 9.12 -4.77
N VAL A 20 -42.71 8.47 -5.92
CA VAL A 20 -42.67 6.98 -6.01
C VAL A 20 -41.51 6.40 -5.26
N GLU A 21 -40.34 7.07 -5.29
CA GLU A 21 -39.15 6.64 -4.61
C GLU A 21 -39.27 6.76 -3.08
N GLU A 22 -39.78 7.85 -2.58
CA GLU A 22 -40.04 8.06 -1.15
C GLU A 22 -41.06 7.07 -0.59
N ALA A 23 -42.13 6.79 -1.36
CA ALA A 23 -43.13 5.79 -0.98
C ALA A 23 -42.54 4.38 -0.90
N ARG A 24 -41.62 4.05 -1.81
CA ARG A 24 -40.90 2.76 -1.82
C ARG A 24 -39.93 2.62 -0.63
N GLN A 25 -39.21 3.68 -0.31
CA GLN A 25 -38.34 3.72 0.87
C GLN A 25 -39.13 3.58 2.17
N LEU A 26 -40.25 4.28 2.26
CA LEU A 26 -41.16 4.19 3.41
C LEU A 26 -41.77 2.79 3.57
N ALA A 27 -42.12 2.13 2.46
CA ALA A 27 -42.62 0.75 2.48
C ALA A 27 -41.58 -0.22 2.99
N ILE A 28 -40.32 -0.08 2.56
CA ILE A 28 -39.17 -0.91 3.03
C ILE A 28 -38.94 -0.69 4.53
N LEU A 29 -38.98 0.55 5.00
CA LEU A 29 -38.85 0.91 6.42
C LEU A 29 -39.94 0.27 7.27
N LEU A 30 -41.21 0.31 6.80
CA LEU A 30 -42.33 -0.28 7.50
C LEU A 30 -42.28 -1.83 7.49
N GLN A 31 -41.79 -2.44 6.40
CA GLN A 31 -41.60 -3.88 6.32
C GLN A 31 -40.51 -4.40 7.25
N SER A 32 -39.48 -3.59 7.50
CA SER A 32 -38.39 -3.95 8.44
C SER A 32 -38.82 -3.94 9.91
N GLY A 33 -40.04 -3.44 10.22
CA GLY A 33 -40.59 -3.43 11.57
C GLY A 33 -39.97 -2.36 12.47
N SER A 34 -40.56 -2.20 13.68
CA SER A 34 -39.96 -1.34 14.68
C SER A 34 -38.69 -1.96 15.28
N LEU A 35 -37.60 -1.22 15.20
CA LEU A 35 -36.37 -1.65 15.85
C LEU A 35 -36.54 -1.67 17.38
N PRO A 36 -36.17 -2.76 18.06
CA PRO A 36 -36.37 -2.89 19.51
C PRO A 36 -35.46 -1.94 20.33
N VAL A 37 -34.48 -1.30 19.65
CA VAL A 37 -33.51 -0.36 20.25
C VAL A 37 -33.39 0.88 19.39
N PRO A 38 -33.35 2.10 19.95
CA PRO A 38 -33.13 3.33 19.19
C PRO A 38 -31.75 3.31 18.55
N LEU A 39 -31.70 3.40 17.21
CA LEU A 39 -30.45 3.50 16.45
C LEU A 39 -30.04 4.96 16.32
N LYS A 40 -28.77 5.24 16.65
CA LYS A 40 -28.15 6.53 16.38
C LYS A 40 -27.27 6.38 15.14
N VAL A 41 -27.54 7.18 14.11
CA VAL A 41 -26.66 7.26 12.94
C VAL A 41 -25.34 7.86 13.41
N VAL A 42 -24.27 7.06 13.34
CA VAL A 42 -22.91 7.47 13.78
C VAL A 42 -22.17 8.17 12.66
N GLU A 43 -22.39 7.73 11.41
CA GLU A 43 -21.70 8.29 10.24
C GLU A 43 -22.52 8.04 8.98
N ILE A 44 -22.68 9.07 8.15
CA ILE A 44 -23.24 8.97 6.80
C ILE A 44 -22.17 9.48 5.83
N ARG A 45 -21.67 8.62 4.94
CA ARG A 45 -20.75 8.99 3.87
C ARG A 45 -21.43 8.78 2.52
N ASN A 46 -21.74 9.87 1.85
CA ASN A 46 -22.21 9.85 0.46
C ASN A 46 -21.08 10.32 -0.46
N VAL A 47 -20.45 9.39 -1.16
CA VAL A 47 -19.48 9.70 -2.22
C VAL A 47 -20.18 9.51 -3.56
N GLY A 48 -20.39 10.61 -4.28
CA GLY A 48 -20.96 10.54 -5.63
C GLY A 48 -20.04 9.74 -6.57
N PRO A 49 -20.58 8.95 -7.52
CA PRO A 49 -19.79 8.12 -8.43
C PRO A 49 -18.74 8.92 -9.21
N THR A 50 -19.07 10.14 -9.62
CA THR A 50 -18.19 11.05 -10.36
C THR A 50 -17.00 11.51 -9.53
N LEU A 51 -17.19 11.88 -8.26
CA LEU A 51 -16.12 12.30 -7.35
C LEU A 51 -15.19 11.13 -7.00
N GLY A 52 -15.74 9.93 -6.86
CA GLY A 52 -14.95 8.72 -6.62
C GLY A 52 -14.02 8.41 -7.79
N GLN A 53 -14.56 8.42 -9.02
CA GLN A 53 -13.80 8.15 -10.24
C GLN A 53 -12.70 9.19 -10.47
N GLU A 54 -13.02 10.48 -10.34
CA GLU A 54 -12.04 11.56 -10.52
C GLU A 54 -10.89 11.46 -9.50
N SER A 55 -11.19 11.10 -8.25
CA SER A 55 -10.19 10.92 -7.21
C SER A 55 -9.26 9.73 -7.50
N ILE A 56 -9.80 8.63 -8.02
CA ILE A 56 -9.02 7.45 -8.43
C ILE A 56 -8.10 7.83 -9.60
N ASP A 57 -8.62 8.49 -10.63
CA ASP A 57 -7.85 8.87 -11.82
C ASP A 57 -6.71 9.84 -11.47
N ARG A 58 -6.98 10.81 -10.61
CA ARG A 58 -5.94 11.75 -10.12
C ARG A 58 -4.88 11.02 -9.30
N SER A 59 -5.27 10.14 -8.38
CA SER A 59 -4.35 9.36 -7.56
C SER A 59 -3.50 8.42 -8.41
N LEU A 60 -4.08 7.78 -9.42
CA LEU A 60 -3.37 6.89 -10.32
C LEU A 60 -2.32 7.64 -11.15
N ARG A 61 -2.70 8.80 -11.73
CA ARG A 61 -1.75 9.65 -12.49
C ARG A 61 -0.61 10.14 -11.60
N ALA A 62 -0.90 10.60 -10.38
CA ALA A 62 0.12 11.03 -9.42
C ALA A 62 1.03 9.86 -9.01
N GLY A 63 0.46 8.67 -8.76
CA GLY A 63 1.21 7.46 -8.43
C GLY A 63 2.14 7.02 -9.55
N VAL A 64 1.64 6.98 -10.79
CA VAL A 64 2.47 6.65 -11.97
C VAL A 64 3.60 7.67 -12.15
N ALA A 65 3.32 8.97 -12.04
CA ALA A 65 4.34 10.01 -12.13
C ALA A 65 5.40 9.84 -11.02
N GLY A 66 4.99 9.57 -9.79
CA GLY A 66 5.89 9.30 -8.67
C GLY A 66 6.78 8.08 -8.90
N ILE A 67 6.20 6.96 -9.35
CA ILE A 67 6.95 5.74 -9.68
C ILE A 67 7.97 6.02 -10.80
N VAL A 68 7.58 6.69 -11.87
CA VAL A 68 8.49 7.03 -12.98
C VAL A 68 9.67 7.89 -12.48
N LEU A 69 9.41 8.89 -11.64
CA LEU A 69 10.47 9.71 -11.06
C LEU A 69 11.44 8.88 -10.21
N VAL A 70 10.92 7.95 -9.41
CA VAL A 70 11.73 7.06 -8.58
C VAL A 70 12.58 6.12 -9.45
N LEU A 71 12.01 5.49 -10.49
CA LEU A 71 12.74 4.64 -11.43
C LEU A 71 13.89 5.41 -12.10
N LEU A 72 13.61 6.61 -12.60
CA LEU A 72 14.64 7.46 -13.21
C LEU A 72 15.73 7.81 -12.19
N PHE A 73 15.36 8.22 -10.98
CA PHE A 73 16.32 8.51 -9.93
C PHE A 73 17.21 7.31 -9.62
N MET A 74 16.62 6.13 -9.45
CA MET A 74 17.37 4.91 -9.15
C MET A 74 18.33 4.55 -10.28
N LEU A 75 17.89 4.62 -11.54
CA LEU A 75 18.72 4.34 -12.69
C LEU A 75 19.88 5.32 -12.84
N PHE A 76 19.63 6.62 -12.67
CA PHE A 76 20.68 7.64 -12.83
C PHE A 76 21.67 7.67 -11.66
N TYR A 77 21.18 7.57 -10.42
CA TYR A 77 22.01 7.70 -9.23
C TYR A 77 22.73 6.40 -8.87
N TYR A 78 22.00 5.26 -8.87
CA TYR A 78 22.57 3.95 -8.50
C TYR A 78 23.02 3.13 -9.69
N ARG A 79 22.75 3.54 -10.90
CA ARG A 79 23.18 2.87 -12.14
C ARG A 79 22.76 1.41 -12.16
N LEU A 80 23.74 0.45 -12.19
CA LEU A 80 23.46 -0.97 -12.25
C LEU A 80 22.66 -1.50 -11.03
N PRO A 81 23.03 -1.22 -9.77
CA PRO A 81 22.18 -1.56 -8.63
C PRO A 81 20.77 -0.95 -8.71
N GLY A 82 20.68 0.29 -9.25
CA GLY A 82 19.39 0.95 -9.48
C GLY A 82 18.52 0.17 -10.45
N GLY A 83 19.06 -0.27 -11.58
CA GLY A 83 18.32 -1.11 -12.53
C GLY A 83 17.85 -2.44 -11.93
N VAL A 84 18.62 -3.03 -11.01
CA VAL A 84 18.21 -4.23 -10.26
C VAL A 84 17.05 -3.90 -9.33
N ALA A 85 17.10 -2.75 -8.63
CA ALA A 85 16.00 -2.30 -7.77
C ALA A 85 14.73 -1.99 -8.57
N ASP A 86 14.86 -1.44 -9.78
CA ASP A 86 13.71 -1.19 -10.66
C ASP A 86 13.02 -2.48 -11.09
N VAL A 87 13.79 -3.52 -11.42
CA VAL A 87 13.24 -4.87 -11.68
C VAL A 87 12.58 -5.44 -10.42
N ALA A 88 13.19 -5.28 -9.26
CA ALA A 88 12.62 -5.73 -7.99
C ALA A 88 11.33 -4.96 -7.65
N LEU A 89 11.23 -3.67 -7.97
CA LEU A 89 10.00 -2.88 -7.84
C LEU A 89 8.90 -3.39 -8.77
N ALA A 90 9.22 -3.78 -10.01
CA ALA A 90 8.25 -4.40 -10.90
C ALA A 90 7.71 -5.72 -10.32
N VAL A 91 8.58 -6.58 -9.78
CA VAL A 91 8.18 -7.82 -9.08
C VAL A 91 7.35 -7.50 -7.84
N TYR A 92 7.71 -6.47 -7.07
CA TYR A 92 6.96 -6.00 -5.93
C TYR A 92 5.52 -5.64 -6.33
N VAL A 93 5.35 -4.83 -7.37
CA VAL A 93 4.02 -4.41 -7.85
C VAL A 93 3.19 -5.63 -8.26
N LEU A 94 3.76 -6.56 -9.01
CA LEU A 94 3.07 -7.79 -9.43
C LEU A 94 2.63 -8.64 -8.23
N LEU A 95 3.52 -8.87 -7.26
CA LEU A 95 3.21 -9.64 -6.06
C LEU A 95 2.16 -8.96 -5.19
N LEU A 96 2.25 -7.64 -5.04
CA LEU A 96 1.30 -6.87 -4.25
C LEU A 96 -0.12 -6.95 -4.85
N PHE A 97 -0.26 -6.75 -6.16
CA PHE A 97 -1.56 -6.90 -6.83
C PHE A 97 -2.07 -8.34 -6.77
N ALA A 98 -1.19 -9.34 -6.96
CA ALA A 98 -1.57 -10.74 -6.83
C ALA A 98 -2.13 -11.06 -5.43
N LEU A 99 -1.52 -10.53 -4.37
CA LEU A 99 -2.00 -10.70 -3.00
C LEU A 99 -3.32 -9.98 -2.75
N ILE A 100 -3.48 -8.74 -3.20
CA ILE A 100 -4.72 -7.96 -3.05
C ILE A 100 -5.88 -8.69 -3.71
N ILE A 101 -5.70 -9.18 -4.95
CA ILE A 101 -6.70 -9.92 -5.69
C ILE A 101 -6.96 -11.28 -5.03
N GLY A 102 -5.91 -12.00 -4.66
CA GLY A 102 -6.02 -13.33 -4.04
C GLY A 102 -6.73 -13.32 -2.69
N LEU A 103 -6.60 -12.24 -1.93
CA LEU A 103 -7.28 -12.05 -0.64
C LEU A 103 -8.69 -11.44 -0.80
N GLY A 104 -9.11 -11.07 -2.00
CA GLY A 104 -10.37 -10.39 -2.23
C GLY A 104 -10.47 -9.04 -1.52
N ALA A 105 -9.33 -8.37 -1.28
CA ALA A 105 -9.29 -7.11 -0.54
C ALA A 105 -9.89 -5.97 -1.38
N THR A 106 -10.82 -5.22 -0.80
CA THR A 106 -11.43 -4.06 -1.45
C THR A 106 -10.50 -2.85 -1.40
N LEU A 107 -10.22 -2.27 -2.56
CA LEU A 107 -9.43 -1.04 -2.65
C LEU A 107 -10.30 0.16 -2.28
N THR A 108 -9.93 0.85 -1.19
CA THR A 108 -10.52 2.13 -0.80
C THR A 108 -9.64 3.29 -1.30
N LEU A 109 -10.17 4.53 -1.38
CA LEU A 109 -9.35 5.70 -1.74
C LEU A 109 -8.10 5.87 -0.86
N PRO A 110 -8.19 5.79 0.48
CA PRO A 110 -6.99 5.73 1.31
C PRO A 110 -6.12 4.50 1.05
N GLY A 111 -6.72 3.36 0.66
CA GLY A 111 -5.98 2.16 0.28
C GLY A 111 -5.07 2.38 -0.94
N VAL A 112 -5.53 3.14 -1.95
CA VAL A 112 -4.67 3.55 -3.08
C VAL A 112 -3.49 4.39 -2.61
N ALA A 113 -3.70 5.32 -1.67
CA ALA A 113 -2.60 6.08 -1.07
C ALA A 113 -1.61 5.16 -0.33
N GLY A 114 -2.10 4.13 0.37
CA GLY A 114 -1.27 3.10 1.00
C GLY A 114 -0.39 2.33 0.01
N LEU A 115 -0.95 2.00 -1.18
CA LEU A 115 -0.18 1.35 -2.25
C LEU A 115 0.97 2.24 -2.76
N ILE A 116 0.68 3.50 -3.02
CA ILE A 116 1.69 4.46 -3.51
C ILE A 116 2.78 4.67 -2.46
N LEU A 117 2.39 4.84 -1.20
CA LEU A 117 3.32 4.99 -0.10
C LEU A 117 4.21 3.76 0.06
N SER A 118 3.63 2.57 0.06
CA SER A 118 4.40 1.32 0.22
C SER A 118 5.34 1.04 -0.95
N ALA A 119 5.00 1.47 -2.17
CA ALA A 119 5.90 1.41 -3.33
C ALA A 119 7.15 2.30 -3.13
N GLY A 120 6.98 3.51 -2.56
CA GLY A 120 8.10 4.36 -2.17
C GLY A 120 9.01 3.69 -1.13
N MET A 121 8.43 3.11 -0.08
CA MET A 121 9.17 2.40 0.95
C MET A 121 9.88 1.14 0.42
N ALA A 122 9.33 0.48 -0.61
CA ALA A 122 9.98 -0.66 -1.25
C ALA A 122 11.32 -0.28 -1.91
N VAL A 123 11.38 0.92 -2.49
CA VAL A 123 12.63 1.45 -3.07
C VAL A 123 13.58 1.90 -1.97
N ASP A 124 13.09 2.53 -0.90
CA ASP A 124 13.91 3.01 0.21
C ASP A 124 14.71 1.86 0.87
N ALA A 125 14.12 0.69 1.03
CA ALA A 125 14.82 -0.50 1.51
C ALA A 125 16.05 -0.84 0.63
N ASN A 126 15.92 -0.76 -0.70
CA ASN A 126 17.03 -0.99 -1.62
C ASN A 126 18.10 0.09 -1.53
N VAL A 127 17.69 1.37 -1.35
CA VAL A 127 18.61 2.50 -1.12
C VAL A 127 19.47 2.26 0.12
N ILE A 128 18.85 1.89 1.25
CA ILE A 128 19.58 1.57 2.49
C ILE A 128 20.59 0.46 2.26
N ILE A 129 20.20 -0.62 1.58
CA ILE A 129 21.09 -1.73 1.26
C ILE A 129 22.27 -1.25 0.42
N PHE A 130 22.02 -0.49 -0.65
CA PHE A 130 23.08 -0.06 -1.56
C PHE A 130 24.06 0.90 -0.89
N GLU A 131 23.58 1.81 -0.04
CA GLU A 131 24.48 2.69 0.72
C GLU A 131 25.34 1.90 1.71
N ARG A 132 24.81 0.88 2.39
CA ARG A 132 25.62 -0.01 3.24
C ARG A 132 26.63 -0.79 2.44
N VAL A 133 26.30 -1.30 1.25
CA VAL A 133 27.26 -1.95 0.35
C VAL A 133 28.37 -0.99 -0.08
N LYS A 134 28.04 0.27 -0.40
CA LYS A 134 29.02 1.30 -0.73
C LYS A 134 29.97 1.62 0.45
N GLU A 135 29.43 1.70 1.67
CA GLU A 135 30.24 1.89 2.89
C GLU A 135 31.25 0.76 3.06
N GLU A 136 30.83 -0.50 2.88
CA GLU A 136 31.70 -1.67 2.97
C GLU A 136 32.76 -1.70 1.84
N LEU A 137 32.39 -1.28 0.63
CA LEU A 137 33.34 -1.13 -0.48
C LEU A 137 34.39 -0.05 -0.18
N ARG A 138 33.98 1.09 0.37
CA ARG A 138 34.91 2.16 0.77
C ARG A 138 35.85 1.74 1.89
N SER A 139 35.52 0.74 2.69
CA SER A 139 36.40 0.14 3.70
C SER A 139 37.45 -0.83 3.11
N GLY A 140 37.53 -0.98 1.77
CA GLY A 140 38.50 -1.81 1.07
C GLY A 140 38.10 -3.28 0.94
N LYS A 141 36.87 -3.66 1.21
CA LYS A 141 36.41 -5.04 1.02
C LYS A 141 36.12 -5.34 -0.44
N ARG A 142 36.33 -6.60 -0.84
CA ARG A 142 35.92 -7.07 -2.18
C ARG A 142 34.43 -6.99 -2.35
N LEU A 143 33.94 -6.73 -3.59
CA LEU A 143 32.53 -6.48 -3.91
C LEU A 143 31.59 -7.53 -3.33
N ARG A 144 31.85 -8.81 -3.47
CA ARG A 144 30.99 -9.88 -2.93
C ARG A 144 30.91 -9.84 -1.40
N ALA A 145 32.04 -9.66 -0.71
CA ALA A 145 32.07 -9.51 0.74
C ALA A 145 31.32 -8.23 1.21
N SER A 146 31.41 -7.17 0.42
CA SER A 146 30.70 -5.90 0.69
C SER A 146 29.20 -6.06 0.53
N ILE A 147 28.75 -6.81 -0.48
CA ILE A 147 27.32 -7.12 -0.66
C ILE A 147 26.82 -7.92 0.55
N ASP A 148 27.47 -8.99 0.95
CA ASP A 148 27.03 -9.82 2.09
C ASP A 148 27.04 -9.03 3.41
N ALA A 149 28.11 -8.26 3.67
CA ALA A 149 28.21 -7.43 4.87
C ALA A 149 27.18 -6.30 4.89
N GLY A 150 27.01 -5.60 3.75
CA GLY A 150 26.04 -4.52 3.59
C GLY A 150 24.61 -5.01 3.80
N TRP A 151 24.23 -6.16 3.20
CA TRP A 151 22.93 -6.78 3.41
C TRP A 151 22.66 -7.10 4.88
N LYS A 152 23.60 -7.74 5.54
CA LYS A 152 23.47 -8.10 6.95
C LYS A 152 23.28 -6.88 7.86
N ARG A 153 23.98 -5.79 7.59
CA ARG A 153 23.82 -4.53 8.35
C ARG A 153 22.52 -3.81 8.02
N ALA A 154 22.14 -3.76 6.74
CA ALA A 154 20.91 -3.12 6.30
C ALA A 154 19.67 -3.84 6.83
N PHE A 155 19.70 -5.18 6.91
CA PHE A 155 18.58 -5.99 7.34
C PHE A 155 17.98 -5.54 8.68
N VAL A 156 18.83 -5.28 9.68
CA VAL A 156 18.36 -4.85 11.01
C VAL A 156 17.59 -3.52 10.91
N ALA A 157 18.17 -2.53 10.23
CA ALA A 157 17.53 -1.23 10.07
C ALA A 157 16.22 -1.31 9.29
N ILE A 158 16.18 -2.11 8.21
CA ILE A 158 14.97 -2.31 7.40
C ILE A 158 13.90 -3.05 8.22
N PHE A 159 14.28 -4.07 8.97
CA PHE A 159 13.36 -4.81 9.80
C PHE A 159 12.74 -3.93 10.89
N ASP A 160 13.57 -3.17 11.62
CA ASP A 160 13.10 -2.31 12.72
C ASP A 160 12.16 -1.21 12.22
N SER A 161 12.50 -0.55 11.12
CA SER A 161 11.65 0.51 10.53
C SER A 161 10.32 -0.03 10.03
N ASN A 162 10.35 -1.17 9.34
CA ASN A 162 9.14 -1.80 8.83
C ASN A 162 8.26 -2.39 9.95
N LEU A 163 8.87 -2.97 10.99
CA LEU A 163 8.14 -3.46 12.16
C LEU A 163 7.39 -2.33 12.87
N THR A 164 8.03 -1.18 13.05
CA THR A 164 7.38 0.01 13.63
C THR A 164 6.17 0.44 12.81
N THR A 165 6.31 0.46 11.49
CA THR A 165 5.20 0.84 10.59
C THR A 165 4.10 -0.22 10.58
N LEU A 166 4.44 -1.52 10.65
CA LEU A 166 3.46 -2.60 10.77
C LEU A 166 2.67 -2.53 12.07
N ILE A 167 3.31 -2.17 13.19
CA ILE A 167 2.62 -1.94 14.48
C ILE A 167 1.61 -0.79 14.32
N ALA A 168 2.01 0.33 13.73
CA ALA A 168 1.11 1.45 13.47
C ALA A 168 -0.06 1.05 12.54
N ALA A 169 0.23 0.31 11.48
CA ALA A 169 -0.81 -0.23 10.59
C ALA A 169 -1.76 -1.20 11.31
N GLY A 170 -1.24 -2.04 12.21
CA GLY A 170 -2.05 -2.92 13.06
C GLY A 170 -3.01 -2.15 13.97
N VAL A 171 -2.56 -1.06 14.58
CA VAL A 171 -3.40 -0.16 15.38
C VAL A 171 -4.49 0.48 14.50
N LEU A 172 -4.13 0.97 13.31
CA LEU A 172 -5.08 1.53 12.34
C LEU A 172 -6.09 0.48 11.84
N PHE A 173 -5.68 -0.76 11.70
CA PHE A 173 -6.59 -1.84 11.32
C PHE A 173 -7.58 -2.17 12.43
N TYR A 174 -7.13 -2.22 13.68
CA TYR A 174 -7.98 -2.58 14.80
C TYR A 174 -8.97 -1.47 15.19
N PHE A 175 -8.49 -0.23 15.32
CA PHE A 175 -9.29 0.91 15.76
C PHE A 175 -9.91 1.71 14.60
N GLY A 176 -9.42 1.54 13.38
CA GLY A 176 -9.91 2.26 12.22
C GLY A 176 -11.29 1.81 11.75
N THR A 177 -12.00 2.70 11.07
CA THR A 177 -13.27 2.42 10.40
C THR A 177 -13.07 2.24 8.90
N GLY A 178 -13.96 1.51 8.22
CA GLY A 178 -14.05 1.30 6.78
C GLY A 178 -12.81 1.69 5.93
N PRO A 179 -12.74 2.93 5.41
CA PRO A 179 -11.63 3.34 4.54
C PRO A 179 -10.25 3.31 5.18
N VAL A 180 -10.15 3.58 6.50
CA VAL A 180 -8.88 3.56 7.23
C VAL A 180 -8.36 2.13 7.39
N ARG A 181 -9.26 1.15 7.58
CA ARG A 181 -8.88 -0.27 7.55
C ARG A 181 -8.33 -0.69 6.20
N GLY A 182 -8.95 -0.22 5.11
CA GLY A 182 -8.45 -0.46 3.76
C GLY A 182 -7.02 0.05 3.57
N PHE A 183 -6.71 1.26 4.03
CA PHE A 183 -5.35 1.80 4.05
C PHE A 183 -4.40 0.92 4.85
N ALA A 184 -4.77 0.52 6.07
CA ALA A 184 -3.95 -0.31 6.94
C ALA A 184 -3.62 -1.67 6.31
N VAL A 185 -4.59 -2.31 5.64
CA VAL A 185 -4.40 -3.59 4.94
C VAL A 185 -3.42 -3.43 3.78
N THR A 186 -3.65 -2.46 2.88
CA THR A 186 -2.78 -2.25 1.72
C THR A 186 -1.37 -1.87 2.12
N LEU A 187 -1.21 -1.02 3.16
CA LEU A 187 0.08 -0.66 3.72
C LEU A 187 0.81 -1.88 4.30
N SER A 188 0.13 -2.69 5.11
CA SER A 188 0.72 -3.89 5.72
C SER A 188 1.18 -4.90 4.66
N LEU A 189 0.33 -5.19 3.67
CA LEU A 189 0.69 -6.06 2.55
C LEU A 189 1.87 -5.51 1.77
N GLY A 190 1.86 -4.20 1.49
CA GLY A 190 2.95 -3.52 0.80
C GLY A 190 4.28 -3.65 1.54
N ILE A 191 4.30 -3.44 2.86
CA ILE A 191 5.50 -3.60 3.69
C ILE A 191 6.02 -5.05 3.65
N LEU A 192 5.16 -6.04 3.82
CA LEU A 192 5.58 -7.44 3.80
C LEU A 192 6.19 -7.85 2.45
N VAL A 193 5.54 -7.43 1.37
CA VAL A 193 6.05 -7.69 0.01
C VAL A 193 7.34 -6.93 -0.26
N SER A 194 7.46 -5.67 0.20
CA SER A 194 8.67 -4.87 0.02
C SER A 194 9.87 -5.48 0.75
N MET A 195 9.68 -5.96 1.97
CA MET A 195 10.72 -6.69 2.71
C MET A 195 11.16 -7.95 1.96
N PHE A 196 10.19 -8.73 1.46
CA PHE A 196 10.51 -9.92 0.67
C PHE A 196 11.30 -9.57 -0.59
N THR A 197 10.86 -8.59 -1.36
CA THR A 197 11.52 -8.22 -2.62
C THR A 197 12.90 -7.62 -2.40
N ALA A 198 13.09 -6.77 -1.39
CA ALA A 198 14.40 -6.20 -1.07
C ALA A 198 15.38 -7.28 -0.57
N ILE A 199 14.92 -8.16 0.33
CA ILE A 199 15.82 -9.14 0.98
C ILE A 199 16.12 -10.32 0.05
N VAL A 200 15.13 -10.81 -0.70
CA VAL A 200 15.26 -12.02 -1.52
C VAL A 200 15.51 -11.66 -2.98
N VAL A 201 14.60 -10.91 -3.61
CA VAL A 201 14.67 -10.69 -5.06
C VAL A 201 15.85 -9.82 -5.44
N THR A 202 16.03 -8.66 -4.79
CA THR A 202 17.14 -7.75 -5.11
C THR A 202 18.47 -8.41 -4.81
N ARG A 203 18.60 -9.13 -3.68
CA ARG A 203 19.83 -9.85 -3.34
C ARG A 203 20.18 -10.89 -4.38
N THR A 204 19.22 -11.73 -4.75
CA THR A 204 19.44 -12.82 -5.72
C THR A 204 19.83 -12.26 -7.09
N LEU A 205 19.12 -11.25 -7.57
CA LEU A 205 19.42 -10.61 -8.86
C LEU A 205 20.80 -9.95 -8.85
N LEU A 206 21.11 -9.19 -7.79
CA LEU A 206 22.39 -8.50 -7.69
C LEU A 206 23.56 -9.50 -7.57
N SER A 207 23.42 -10.54 -6.76
CA SER A 207 24.43 -11.60 -6.64
C SER A 207 24.65 -12.32 -7.95
N ALA A 208 23.59 -12.71 -8.67
CA ALA A 208 23.68 -13.39 -9.95
C ALA A 208 24.40 -12.55 -11.03
N ILE A 209 24.21 -11.23 -11.02
CA ILE A 209 24.90 -10.32 -11.93
C ILE A 209 26.37 -10.17 -11.56
N VAL A 210 26.66 -9.93 -10.28
CA VAL A 210 28.00 -9.65 -9.78
C VAL A 210 28.91 -10.90 -9.84
N ASP A 211 28.35 -12.08 -9.59
CA ASP A 211 29.12 -13.35 -9.65
C ASP A 211 29.71 -13.65 -11.04
N ARG A 212 29.13 -13.05 -12.08
CA ARG A 212 29.60 -13.23 -13.47
C ARG A 212 30.92 -12.50 -13.75
N ASN A 213 31.12 -11.28 -13.23
CA ASN A 213 32.34 -10.47 -13.43
C ASN A 213 32.47 -9.43 -12.29
N PRO A 214 32.95 -9.80 -11.10
CA PRO A 214 32.95 -8.93 -9.92
C PRO A 214 33.78 -7.65 -10.12
N ASP A 215 34.94 -7.72 -10.75
CA ASP A 215 35.85 -6.56 -10.93
C ASP A 215 35.28 -5.48 -11.86
N ARG A 216 34.53 -5.89 -12.86
CA ARG A 216 33.88 -4.95 -13.79
C ARG A 216 32.75 -4.13 -13.13
N TYR A 217 32.07 -4.72 -12.16
CA TYR A 217 30.88 -4.13 -11.56
C TYR A 217 31.17 -3.20 -10.37
N VAL A 218 32.36 -3.24 -9.76
CA VAL A 218 32.78 -2.28 -8.71
C VAL A 218 32.60 -0.84 -9.15
N ARG A 219 32.97 -0.52 -10.40
CA ARG A 219 32.86 0.84 -10.96
C ARG A 219 31.42 1.37 -11.02
N TYR A 220 30.44 0.48 -11.13
CA TYR A 220 29.02 0.88 -11.20
C TYR A 220 28.42 1.21 -9.83
N PHE A 221 29.09 0.86 -8.73
CA PHE A 221 28.70 1.30 -7.38
C PHE A 221 29.19 2.73 -7.06
N GLY A 222 29.89 3.39 -7.99
CA GLY A 222 30.33 4.79 -7.81
C GLY A 222 31.42 4.98 -6.76
N VAL A 223 32.10 3.90 -6.36
CA VAL A 223 33.26 3.95 -5.47
C VAL A 223 34.50 4.04 -6.37
N LYS A 224 35.30 5.13 -6.24
CA LYS A 224 36.63 5.17 -6.83
C LYS A 224 37.45 4.11 -6.14
N GLU A 225 38.14 3.26 -6.92
CA GLU A 225 39.15 2.36 -6.38
C GLU A 225 40.10 3.20 -5.52
N ALA A 226 40.24 2.83 -4.24
CA ALA A 226 41.36 3.29 -3.45
C ALA A 226 42.62 2.69 -4.09
N ALA A 227 43.42 3.57 -4.69
CA ALA A 227 44.69 3.24 -5.29
C ALA A 227 45.67 2.68 -4.24
#